data_89dddbce2befe695bc0f60251957aa0f
#
_entry.id   89dddbce2befe695bc0f60251957aa0f
#
_cell.length_a   1.000
_cell.length_b   1.000
_cell.length_c   1.000
_cell.angle_alpha   90.00
_cell.angle_beta   90.00
_cell.angle_gamma   90.00
#
_symmetry.space_group_name_H-M   'P 1'
#
loop_
_entity.id
_entity.type
_entity.pdbx_description
1 polymer ?
#
loop_
_entity_poly.entity_id
_entity_poly.type
_entity_poly.pdbx_seq_one_letter_code
_entity_poly.pdbx_strand_id
1 'polypeptide(L)'
;MRLQLLLGLALLLASCRKDSDERYNQIINDTMECSYDAGWNVNALSDAIAGTYEWRYVRTYGFGEYSSDSDFKNWTLELITNSTFILHQADSVTVQGQWSLSNSWLSFTLDCQPPASTLWGEVLFCEPYLVFYSSPADGPDHLYERQ
;
A
#
# COMPACT_ATOMS: atom_id res chain seq x y z
N MET A 1 15.49 40.12 10.29
CA MET A 1 14.97 39.08 11.21
C MET A 1 13.88 38.20 10.65
N ARG A 2 12.91 38.67 9.86
CA ARG A 2 11.80 37.84 9.33
C ARG A 2 12.23 36.77 8.28
N LEU A 3 13.26 37.04 7.46
CA LEU A 3 13.74 36.11 6.43
C LEU A 3 14.43 34.86 7.01
N GLN A 4 15.18 35.03 8.10
CA GLN A 4 15.86 33.90 8.77
C GLN A 4 14.86 32.93 9.46
N LEU A 5 13.72 33.45 9.94
CA LEU A 5 12.68 32.64 10.57
C LEU A 5 11.96 31.74 9.55
N LEU A 6 11.74 32.27 8.34
CA LEU A 6 11.11 31.50 7.24
C LEU A 6 12.01 30.39 6.72
N LEU A 7 13.33 30.63 6.64
CA LEU A 7 14.30 29.60 6.22
C LEU A 7 14.39 28.45 7.25
N GLY A 8 14.38 28.78 8.53
CA GLY A 8 14.38 27.78 9.61
C GLY A 8 13.12 26.90 9.62
N LEU A 9 11.95 27.49 9.34
CA LEU A 9 10.68 26.75 9.29
C LEU A 9 10.63 25.81 8.08
N ALA A 10 11.15 26.24 6.92
CA ALA A 10 11.21 25.40 5.72
C ALA A 10 12.12 24.17 5.90
N LEU A 11 13.25 24.33 6.61
CA LEU A 11 14.16 23.22 6.90
C LEU A 11 13.57 22.20 7.87
N LEU A 12 12.78 22.64 8.85
CA LEU A 12 12.09 21.74 9.80
C LEU A 12 11.01 20.91 9.10
N LEU A 13 10.27 21.49 8.15
CA LEU A 13 9.24 20.76 7.40
C LEU A 13 9.85 19.71 6.45
N ALA A 14 11.00 20.02 5.83
CA ALA A 14 11.70 19.08 4.96
C ALA A 14 12.28 17.88 5.74
N SER A 15 12.76 18.11 6.98
CA SER A 15 13.25 17.03 7.86
C SER A 15 12.14 16.04 8.25
N CYS A 16 10.98 16.55 8.68
CA CYS A 16 9.85 15.68 9.06
C CYS A 16 9.34 14.79 7.91
N ARG A 17 9.39 15.27 6.67
CA ARG A 17 8.94 14.50 5.50
C ARG A 17 9.88 13.34 5.18
N LYS A 18 11.18 13.56 5.26
CA LYS A 18 12.19 12.53 5.02
C LYS A 18 12.08 11.37 6.04
N ASP A 19 11.86 11.69 7.30
CA ASP A 19 11.71 10.70 8.36
C ASP A 19 10.47 9.82 8.16
N SER A 20 9.37 10.37 7.63
CA SER A 20 8.16 9.60 7.33
C SER A 20 8.37 8.60 6.20
N ASP A 21 9.06 8.98 5.13
CA ASP A 21 9.32 8.14 3.98
C ASP A 21 10.26 6.97 4.34
N GLU A 22 11.30 7.21 5.13
CA GLU A 22 12.19 6.17 5.65
C GLU A 22 11.42 5.16 6.51
N ARG A 23 10.51 5.63 7.35
CA ARG A 23 9.64 4.77 8.18
C ARG A 23 8.75 3.87 7.33
N TYR A 24 8.08 4.40 6.30
CA TYR A 24 7.20 3.60 5.45
C TYR A 24 7.98 2.59 4.60
N ASN A 25 9.17 2.95 4.13
CA ASN A 25 10.05 2.00 3.45
C ASN A 25 10.45 0.84 4.35
N GLN A 26 10.73 1.11 5.64
CA GLN A 26 11.03 0.06 6.61
C GLN A 26 9.81 -0.84 6.84
N ILE A 27 8.61 -0.27 7.01
CA ILE A 27 7.36 -1.03 7.16
C ILE A 27 7.13 -1.97 5.98
N ILE A 28 7.35 -1.52 4.74
CA ILE A 28 7.20 -2.39 3.55
C ILE A 28 8.18 -3.56 3.61
N ASN A 29 9.45 -3.32 3.97
CA ASN A 29 10.46 -4.36 4.07
C ASN A 29 10.14 -5.36 5.19
N ASP A 30 9.73 -4.88 6.37
CA ASP A 30 9.34 -5.73 7.51
C ASP A 30 8.09 -6.56 7.17
N THR A 31 7.12 -5.97 6.45
CA THR A 31 5.93 -6.67 5.98
C THR A 31 6.29 -7.78 5.00
N MET A 32 7.26 -7.54 4.12
CA MET A 32 7.75 -8.54 3.16
C MET A 32 8.38 -9.73 3.89
N GLU A 33 9.31 -9.49 4.82
CA GLU A 33 9.94 -10.55 5.60
C GLU A 33 8.91 -11.36 6.38
N CYS A 34 8.03 -10.70 7.12
CA CYS A 34 6.97 -11.32 7.89
C CYS A 34 6.01 -12.15 7.01
N SER A 35 5.62 -11.64 5.85
CA SER A 35 4.73 -12.32 4.92
C SER A 35 5.33 -13.61 4.37
N TYR A 36 6.62 -13.60 4.04
CA TYR A 36 7.32 -14.80 3.56
C TYR A 36 7.51 -15.84 4.67
N ASP A 37 7.82 -15.42 5.89
CA ASP A 37 7.99 -16.30 7.04
C ASP A 37 6.67 -16.95 7.49
N ALA A 38 5.53 -16.31 7.24
CA ALA A 38 4.21 -16.82 7.63
C ALA A 38 3.80 -18.09 6.90
N GLY A 39 4.39 -18.41 5.75
CA GLY A 39 4.10 -19.62 4.97
C GLY A 39 2.63 -19.73 4.52
N TRP A 40 2.08 -18.61 4.06
CA TRP A 40 0.69 -18.52 3.62
C TRP A 40 0.33 -19.56 2.56
N ASN A 41 -0.93 -20.02 2.59
CA ASN A 41 -1.63 -20.63 1.46
C ASN A 41 -2.76 -19.70 1.00
N VAL A 42 -3.30 -19.92 -0.20
CA VAL A 42 -4.33 -19.06 -0.82
C VAL A 42 -5.52 -18.82 0.11
N ASN A 43 -6.05 -19.88 0.74
CA ASN A 43 -7.25 -19.76 1.58
C ASN A 43 -6.94 -18.97 2.87
N ALA A 44 -5.85 -19.34 3.56
CA ALA A 44 -5.45 -18.65 4.79
C ALA A 44 -5.13 -17.16 4.54
N LEU A 45 -4.43 -16.85 3.46
CA LEU A 45 -4.14 -15.46 3.11
C LEU A 45 -5.42 -14.72 2.70
N SER A 46 -6.31 -15.34 1.92
CA SER A 46 -7.59 -14.74 1.53
C SER A 46 -8.43 -14.34 2.74
N ASP A 47 -8.51 -15.23 3.74
CA ASP A 47 -9.22 -14.94 4.99
C ASP A 47 -8.50 -13.85 5.81
N ALA A 48 -7.17 -13.88 5.85
CA ALA A 48 -6.38 -12.96 6.63
C ALA A 48 -6.44 -11.52 6.08
N ILE A 49 -6.44 -11.34 4.75
CA ILE A 49 -6.47 -10.00 4.14
C ILE A 49 -7.87 -9.41 4.05
N ALA A 50 -8.94 -10.15 4.35
CA ALA A 50 -10.27 -9.57 4.38
C ALA A 50 -10.36 -8.51 5.48
N GLY A 51 -10.80 -7.30 5.13
CA GLY A 51 -10.88 -6.18 6.07
C GLY A 51 -10.95 -4.82 5.37
N THR A 52 -10.91 -3.76 6.19
CA THR A 52 -10.89 -2.37 5.73
C THR A 52 -9.52 -1.77 5.98
N TYR A 53 -8.99 -1.09 4.97
CA TYR A 53 -7.65 -0.54 4.96
C TYR A 53 -7.66 0.91 4.51
N GLU A 54 -6.75 1.69 5.07
CA GLU A 54 -6.45 3.05 4.61
C GLU A 54 -5.11 3.05 3.87
N TRP A 55 -5.05 3.70 2.71
CA TRP A 55 -3.81 3.89 1.97
C TRP A 55 -2.86 4.81 2.75
N ARG A 56 -1.58 4.43 2.86
CA ARG A 56 -0.57 5.18 3.63
C ARG A 56 0.56 5.71 2.79
N TYR A 57 1.02 4.95 1.80
CA TYR A 57 2.25 5.29 1.12
C TYR A 57 2.39 4.60 -0.23
N VAL A 58 3.09 5.24 -1.16
CA VAL A 58 3.58 4.63 -2.40
C VAL A 58 5.09 4.74 -2.46
N ARG A 59 5.75 3.62 -2.74
CA ARG A 59 7.19 3.56 -3.02
C ARG A 59 7.37 3.35 -4.52
N THR A 60 8.18 4.21 -5.15
CA THR A 60 8.55 4.08 -6.56
C THR A 60 10.06 3.93 -6.68
N TYR A 61 10.51 3.01 -7.56
CA TYR A 61 11.91 2.87 -7.91
C TYR A 61 12.17 3.58 -9.24
N GLY A 62 13.27 4.36 -9.32
CA GLY A 62 13.64 5.11 -10.51
C GLY A 62 13.47 6.63 -10.36
N PHE A 63 13.02 7.31 -11.41
CA PHE A 63 12.94 8.77 -11.47
C PHE A 63 11.73 9.40 -10.75
N GLY A 64 10.96 8.61 -10.01
CA GLY A 64 9.81 9.07 -9.24
C GLY A 64 10.18 9.51 -7.82
N GLU A 65 9.57 10.57 -7.33
CA GLU A 65 9.65 10.94 -5.92
C GLU A 65 8.81 9.98 -5.07
N TYR A 66 9.37 9.49 -3.96
CA TYR A 66 8.62 8.82 -2.90
C TYR A 66 7.59 9.79 -2.33
N SER A 67 6.36 9.39 -2.14
CA SER A 67 5.36 10.32 -1.65
C SER A 67 4.27 9.67 -0.81
N SER A 68 4.16 10.11 0.44
CA SER A 68 2.97 9.99 1.27
C SER A 68 1.88 11.03 0.92
N ASP A 69 2.21 12.02 0.09
CA ASP A 69 1.33 13.11 -0.37
C ASP A 69 0.86 12.91 -1.82
N SER A 70 0.65 11.66 -2.22
CA SER A 70 0.17 11.36 -3.56
C SER A 70 -1.33 11.61 -3.68
N ASP A 71 -1.81 11.51 -4.91
CA ASP A 71 -3.24 11.54 -5.27
C ASP A 71 -4.07 10.43 -4.58
N PHE A 72 -3.40 9.50 -3.87
CA PHE A 72 -4.02 8.38 -3.14
C PHE A 72 -4.34 8.69 -1.67
N LYS A 73 -4.03 9.88 -1.19
CA LYS A 73 -4.38 10.30 0.17
C LYS A 73 -5.90 10.20 0.39
N ASN A 74 -6.29 9.65 1.54
CA ASN A 74 -7.67 9.36 1.92
C ASN A 74 -8.36 8.27 1.06
N TRP A 75 -7.59 7.43 0.39
CA TRP A 75 -8.16 6.24 -0.24
C TRP A 75 -8.33 5.14 0.79
N THR A 76 -9.43 4.43 0.69
CA THR A 76 -9.71 3.24 1.50
C THR A 76 -10.04 2.05 0.61
N LEU A 77 -9.60 0.88 1.04
CA LEU A 77 -9.84 -0.39 0.39
C LEU A 77 -10.62 -1.29 1.35
N GLU A 78 -11.75 -1.83 0.90
CA GLU A 78 -12.46 -2.89 1.60
C GLU A 78 -12.31 -4.20 0.81
N LEU A 79 -11.76 -5.22 1.44
CA LEU A 79 -11.74 -6.59 0.94
C LEU A 79 -12.73 -7.41 1.76
N ILE A 80 -13.85 -7.80 1.14
CA ILE A 80 -14.95 -8.47 1.81
C ILE A 80 -14.83 -9.98 1.58
N THR A 81 -15.10 -10.79 2.60
CA THR A 81 -14.95 -12.25 2.58
C THR A 81 -15.77 -12.96 1.49
N ASN A 82 -16.79 -12.32 0.94
CA ASN A 82 -17.56 -12.82 -0.20
C ASN A 82 -16.90 -12.58 -1.57
N SER A 83 -15.60 -12.25 -1.59
CA SER A 83 -14.83 -11.90 -2.79
C SER A 83 -15.24 -10.60 -3.46
N THR A 84 -15.85 -9.67 -2.74
CA THR A 84 -16.14 -8.32 -3.22
C THR A 84 -15.07 -7.36 -2.73
N PHE A 85 -14.61 -6.43 -3.58
CA PHE A 85 -13.80 -5.30 -3.13
C PHE A 85 -14.50 -3.98 -3.42
N ILE A 86 -14.19 -2.97 -2.59
CA ILE A 86 -14.63 -1.59 -2.78
C ILE A 86 -13.41 -0.70 -2.56
N LEU A 87 -13.10 0.13 -3.54
CA LEU A 87 -12.06 1.14 -3.46
C LEU A 87 -12.70 2.52 -3.47
N HIS A 88 -12.56 3.23 -2.36
CA HIS A 88 -13.02 4.60 -2.23
C HIS A 88 -11.85 5.57 -2.48
N GLN A 89 -12.08 6.56 -3.31
CA GLN A 89 -11.17 7.69 -3.48
C GLN A 89 -11.73 8.88 -2.71
N ALA A 90 -11.10 9.21 -1.57
CA ALA A 90 -11.64 10.20 -0.64
C ALA A 90 -13.09 9.85 -0.23
N ASP A 91 -14.05 10.73 -0.49
CA ASP A 91 -15.45 10.54 -0.05
C ASP A 91 -16.35 9.88 -1.12
N SER A 92 -15.78 9.35 -2.22
CA SER A 92 -16.56 8.76 -3.31
C SER A 92 -16.14 7.31 -3.59
N VAL A 93 -17.12 6.43 -3.82
CA VAL A 93 -16.84 5.10 -4.38
C VAL A 93 -16.30 5.27 -5.79
N THR A 94 -15.10 4.77 -6.03
CA THR A 94 -14.47 4.89 -7.33
C THR A 94 -14.54 3.60 -8.13
N VAL A 95 -14.24 2.47 -7.46
CA VAL A 95 -14.23 1.14 -8.09
C VAL A 95 -14.84 0.15 -7.11
N GLN A 96 -15.74 -0.68 -7.62
CA GLN A 96 -16.30 -1.82 -6.89
C GLN A 96 -16.33 -3.03 -7.82
N GLY A 97 -16.02 -4.21 -7.29
CA GLY A 97 -16.02 -5.41 -8.11
C GLY A 97 -15.76 -6.69 -7.32
N GLN A 98 -15.27 -7.68 -8.03
CA GLN A 98 -14.89 -8.97 -7.45
C GLN A 98 -13.36 -9.07 -7.34
N TRP A 99 -12.90 -9.78 -6.32
CA TRP A 99 -11.49 -10.12 -6.16
C TRP A 99 -11.30 -11.61 -5.89
N SER A 100 -10.15 -12.09 -6.29
CA SER A 100 -9.68 -13.43 -5.90
C SER A 100 -8.16 -13.42 -5.75
N LEU A 101 -7.64 -14.32 -4.92
CA LEU A 101 -6.20 -14.56 -4.86
C LEU A 101 -5.82 -15.70 -5.80
N SER A 102 -4.77 -15.47 -6.58
CA SER A 102 -4.09 -16.52 -7.33
C SER A 102 -2.67 -16.71 -6.79
N ASN A 103 -2.16 -17.94 -6.90
CA ASN A 103 -0.78 -18.27 -6.54
C ASN A 103 -0.01 -18.59 -7.82
N SER A 104 1.04 -17.83 -8.09
CA SER A 104 1.94 -18.05 -9.21
C SER A 104 3.36 -18.24 -8.68
N TRP A 105 3.90 -19.45 -8.80
CA TRP A 105 5.24 -19.86 -8.36
C TRP A 105 5.44 -19.70 -6.84
N LEU A 106 5.90 -18.57 -6.37
CA LEU A 106 6.20 -18.29 -4.96
C LEU A 106 5.49 -17.02 -4.46
N SER A 107 4.59 -16.45 -5.26
CA SER A 107 3.93 -15.19 -4.95
C SER A 107 2.41 -15.28 -5.08
N PHE A 108 1.71 -14.48 -4.28
CA PHE A 108 0.27 -14.31 -4.37
C PHE A 108 -0.05 -13.01 -5.10
N THR A 109 -1.02 -13.04 -5.99
CA THR A 109 -1.52 -11.84 -6.69
C THR A 109 -3.03 -11.70 -6.48
N LEU A 110 -3.49 -10.45 -6.41
CA LEU A 110 -4.90 -10.12 -6.30
C LEU A 110 -5.47 -9.83 -7.69
N ASP A 111 -6.35 -10.70 -8.16
CA ASP A 111 -7.06 -10.51 -9.42
C ASP A 111 -8.35 -9.74 -9.14
N CYS A 112 -8.45 -8.51 -9.65
CA CYS A 112 -9.61 -7.64 -9.51
C CYS A 112 -10.37 -7.47 -10.82
N GLN A 113 -11.70 -7.55 -10.75
CA GLN A 113 -12.59 -7.25 -11.86
C GLN A 113 -13.66 -6.23 -11.44
N PRO A 114 -13.62 -4.97 -11.94
CA PRO A 114 -12.65 -4.41 -12.88
C PRO A 114 -11.25 -4.22 -12.30
N PRO A 115 -10.20 -4.13 -13.13
CA PRO A 115 -8.84 -3.91 -12.64
C PRO A 115 -8.69 -2.59 -11.88
N ALA A 116 -7.90 -2.61 -10.79
CA ALA A 116 -7.54 -1.43 -10.01
C ALA A 116 -6.01 -1.30 -9.94
N SER A 117 -5.47 -0.20 -10.44
CA SER A 117 -4.02 -0.02 -10.59
C SER A 117 -3.23 -0.04 -9.27
N THR A 118 -3.85 0.36 -8.18
CA THR A 118 -3.22 0.37 -6.83
C THR A 118 -3.24 -1.00 -6.16
N LEU A 119 -3.91 -1.99 -6.75
CA LEU A 119 -4.04 -3.36 -6.25
C LEU A 119 -3.27 -4.36 -7.13
N TRP A 120 -2.32 -3.87 -7.91
CA TRP A 120 -1.50 -4.67 -8.80
C TRP A 120 -0.16 -5.03 -8.16
N GLY A 121 0.29 -6.26 -8.36
CA GLY A 121 1.57 -6.77 -7.87
C GLY A 121 1.42 -7.97 -6.95
N GLU A 122 2.51 -8.35 -6.32
CA GLU A 122 2.53 -9.39 -5.29
C GLU A 122 1.82 -8.89 -4.03
N VAL A 123 0.95 -9.73 -3.46
CA VAL A 123 0.29 -9.46 -2.19
C VAL A 123 1.17 -9.90 -1.04
N LEU A 124 1.62 -8.94 -0.23
CA LEU A 124 2.36 -9.19 1.01
C LEU A 124 1.49 -8.74 2.19
N PHE A 125 1.35 -9.59 3.20
CA PHE A 125 0.53 -9.31 4.36
C PHE A 125 1.21 -9.67 5.67
N CYS A 126 1.27 -8.69 6.57
CA CYS A 126 1.64 -8.84 7.97
C CYS A 126 0.85 -7.82 8.78
N GLU A 127 -0.03 -8.29 9.64
CA GLU A 127 -0.93 -7.42 10.43
C GLU A 127 -0.18 -6.27 11.09
N PRO A 128 -0.59 -5.00 10.95
CA PRO A 128 -1.83 -4.53 10.28
C PRO A 128 -1.64 -4.12 8.81
N TYR A 129 -0.53 -4.49 8.17
CA TYR A 129 -0.13 -3.95 6.87
C TYR A 129 -0.40 -4.91 5.72
N LEU A 130 -0.92 -4.33 4.63
CA LEU A 130 -1.12 -4.97 3.32
C LEU A 130 -0.33 -4.19 2.29
N VAL A 131 0.52 -4.88 1.53
CA VAL A 131 1.35 -4.28 0.49
C VAL A 131 1.05 -4.94 -0.85
N PHE A 132 0.84 -4.12 -1.88
CA PHE A 132 0.87 -4.54 -3.28
C PHE A 132 2.23 -4.21 -3.84
N TYR A 133 3.07 -5.22 -3.97
CA TYR A 133 4.50 -5.11 -4.26
C TYR A 133 4.77 -5.31 -5.74
N SER A 134 5.08 -4.24 -6.45
CA SER A 134 5.27 -4.22 -7.90
C SER A 134 6.70 -3.89 -8.33
N SER A 135 7.59 -3.59 -7.39
CA SER A 135 8.99 -3.22 -7.65
C SER A 135 9.76 -4.18 -8.55
N PRO A 136 9.58 -5.52 -8.50
CA PRO A 136 10.26 -6.42 -9.43
C PRO A 136 9.90 -6.20 -10.90
N ALA A 137 8.78 -5.55 -11.18
CA ALA A 137 8.30 -5.19 -12.52
C ALA A 137 8.39 -3.68 -12.79
N ASP A 138 9.27 -2.96 -12.08
CA ASP A 138 9.45 -1.49 -12.16
C ASP A 138 8.16 -0.69 -11.88
N GLY A 139 7.22 -1.30 -11.14
CA GLY A 139 5.98 -0.67 -10.73
C GLY A 139 6.05 -0.06 -9.33
N PRO A 140 5.03 0.73 -8.94
CA PRO A 140 4.93 1.28 -7.61
C PRO A 140 4.48 0.24 -6.58
N ASP A 141 5.05 0.28 -5.38
CA ASP A 141 4.55 -0.49 -4.25
C ASP A 141 3.56 0.36 -3.45
N HIS A 142 2.37 -0.17 -3.21
CA HIS A 142 1.33 0.51 -2.44
C HIS A 142 1.20 -0.12 -1.05
N LEU A 143 1.31 0.70 -0.01
CA LEU A 143 1.13 0.32 1.39
C LEU A 143 -0.25 0.75 1.89
N TYR A 144 -0.96 -0.20 2.45
CA TYR A 144 -2.23 -0.02 3.14
C TYR A 144 -2.11 -0.47 4.60
N GLU A 145 -2.82 0.19 5.51
CA GLU A 145 -2.88 -0.14 6.93
C GLU A 145 -4.32 -0.45 7.33
N ARG A 146 -4.53 -1.57 8.02
CA ARG A 146 -5.84 -2.00 8.51
C ARG A 146 -6.40 -1.00 9.54
N GLN A 147 -7.71 -0.73 9.44
CA GLN A 147 -8.45 0.15 10.35
C GLN A 147 -8.97 -0.59 11.57
#